data_90c694daafc9cd993aabd40a30a0837a
#
_entry.id   90c694daafc9cd993aabd40a30a0837a
#
_cell.length_a   1.000
_cell.length_b   1.000
_cell.length_c   1.000
_cell.angle_alpha   90.00
_cell.angle_beta   90.00
_cell.angle_gamma   90.00
#
_symmetry.space_group_name_H-M   'P 1'
#
loop_
_entity.id
_entity.type
_entity.pdbx_description
1 polymer ?
#
loop_
_entity_poly.entity_id
_entity_poly.type
_entity_poly.pdbx_seq_one_letter_code
_entity_poly.pdbx_strand_id
1 'polypeptide(L)'
;VKALYEKMQQLPNGEQQKVGELKLEKQIEVLFEGVDKDVFKPLDNSSLDLVDDIKEDFAFLHVGLWGKGGYGEDRKDIAKLIKLFYEAFANKKEQPGLILKSNSATFSILDREECLRKINNIKNMFPKDWNLPNVYLLHGSLSPKEMNKLYNHPKIKCFVSLAHGEGFGR
;
A
#
# COMPACT_ATOMS: atom_id res chain seq x y z
N VAL A 1 -22.97 -0.45 -23.03
CA VAL A 1 -23.11 -1.71 -22.30
C VAL A 1 -24.46 -1.71 -21.60
N LYS A 2 -25.32 -2.68 -21.91
CA LYS A 2 -26.56 -2.91 -21.11
C LYS A 2 -26.20 -3.92 -20.02
N ALA A 3 -26.28 -3.51 -18.76
CA ALA A 3 -26.05 -4.39 -17.64
C ALA A 3 -27.40 -4.87 -17.08
N LEU A 4 -27.54 -6.16 -16.94
CA LEU A 4 -28.65 -6.81 -16.26
C LEU A 4 -28.09 -7.40 -14.96
N TYR A 5 -28.68 -7.02 -13.84
CA TYR A 5 -28.36 -7.59 -12.54
C TYR A 5 -29.58 -8.35 -12.00
N GLU A 6 -29.41 -9.66 -11.77
CA GLU A 6 -30.45 -10.51 -11.19
C GLU A 6 -30.21 -10.65 -9.68
N LYS A 7 -31.18 -10.28 -8.88
CA LYS A 7 -31.14 -10.50 -7.44
C LYS A 7 -31.67 -11.91 -7.15
N MET A 8 -30.78 -12.78 -6.68
CA MET A 8 -31.09 -14.14 -6.26
C MET A 8 -31.27 -14.21 -4.75
N GLN A 9 -32.20 -14.99 -4.28
CA GLN A 9 -32.41 -15.33 -2.87
C GLN A 9 -32.30 -16.83 -2.68
N GLN A 10 -31.52 -17.23 -1.67
CA GLN A 10 -31.43 -18.65 -1.32
C GLN A 10 -32.62 -19.04 -0.47
N LEU A 11 -33.31 -20.08 -0.87
CA LEU A 11 -34.46 -20.67 -0.15
C LEU A 11 -33.95 -21.63 0.96
N PRO A 12 -34.80 -21.95 1.96
CA PRO A 12 -34.42 -22.87 3.04
C PRO A 12 -34.06 -24.30 2.55
N ASN A 13 -34.50 -24.69 1.37
CA ASN A 13 -34.15 -25.98 0.73
C ASN A 13 -32.81 -25.94 -0.03
N GLY A 14 -32.07 -24.80 0.01
CA GLY A 14 -30.79 -24.59 -0.68
C GLY A 14 -30.92 -24.15 -2.13
N GLU A 15 -32.12 -24.10 -2.71
CA GLU A 15 -32.34 -23.61 -4.07
C GLU A 15 -32.23 -22.08 -4.13
N GLN A 16 -31.84 -21.56 -5.30
CA GLN A 16 -31.81 -20.13 -5.57
C GLN A 16 -33.02 -19.71 -6.39
N GLN A 17 -33.75 -18.71 -5.90
CA GLN A 17 -34.89 -18.13 -6.60
C GLN A 17 -34.58 -16.70 -7.00
N LYS A 18 -34.87 -16.33 -8.23
CA LYS A 18 -34.79 -14.95 -8.71
C LYS A 18 -35.91 -14.13 -8.07
N VAL A 19 -35.57 -13.15 -7.26
CA VAL A 19 -36.52 -12.27 -6.54
C VAL A 19 -36.61 -10.86 -7.10
N GLY A 20 -35.78 -10.54 -8.07
CA GLY A 20 -35.80 -9.25 -8.73
C GLY A 20 -34.80 -9.14 -9.85
N GLU A 21 -34.97 -8.11 -10.64
CA GLU A 21 -34.11 -7.75 -11.77
C GLU A 21 -33.89 -6.26 -11.76
N LEU A 22 -32.65 -5.85 -11.94
CA LEU A 22 -32.26 -4.46 -12.09
C LEU A 22 -31.67 -4.28 -13.48
N LYS A 23 -32.38 -3.55 -14.32
CA LYS A 23 -31.93 -3.26 -15.68
C LYS A 23 -31.40 -1.85 -15.74
N LEU A 24 -30.14 -1.71 -16.16
CA LEU A 24 -29.57 -0.42 -16.41
C LEU A 24 -29.93 0.04 -17.84
N GLU A 25 -30.79 1.03 -17.93
CA GLU A 25 -31.26 1.59 -19.21
C GLU A 25 -30.40 2.75 -19.73
N LYS A 26 -29.62 3.36 -18.81
CA LYS A 26 -28.73 4.46 -19.18
C LYS A 26 -27.47 3.91 -19.85
N GLN A 27 -26.93 4.69 -20.77
CA GLN A 27 -25.66 4.38 -21.39
C GLN A 27 -24.54 4.41 -20.34
N ILE A 28 -23.72 3.36 -20.35
CA ILE A 28 -22.49 3.30 -19.56
C ILE A 28 -21.31 3.42 -20.50
N GLU A 29 -20.42 4.34 -20.19
CA GLU A 29 -19.16 4.49 -20.87
C GLU A 29 -18.01 4.24 -19.89
N VAL A 30 -16.93 3.69 -20.39
CA VAL A 30 -15.70 3.53 -19.60
C VAL A 30 -14.89 4.81 -19.76
N LEU A 31 -14.77 5.53 -18.66
CA LEU A 31 -13.89 6.69 -18.56
C LEU A 31 -12.59 6.26 -17.88
N PHE A 32 -11.50 6.24 -18.61
CA PHE A 32 -10.19 5.95 -18.04
C PHE A 32 -9.69 7.12 -17.20
N GLU A 33 -9.15 6.79 -16.05
CA GLU A 33 -8.47 7.77 -15.23
C GLU A 33 -7.15 8.18 -15.89
N GLY A 34 -6.91 9.49 -15.93
CA GLY A 34 -5.67 10.05 -16.43
C GLY A 34 -4.63 10.22 -15.31
N VAL A 35 -3.39 10.41 -15.73
CA VAL A 35 -2.30 10.86 -14.87
C VAL A 35 -1.78 12.18 -15.40
N ASP A 36 -1.50 13.13 -14.51
CA ASP A 36 -0.90 14.41 -14.86
C ASP A 36 0.58 14.19 -15.22
N LYS A 37 0.88 14.20 -16.52
CA LYS A 37 2.23 13.98 -17.06
C LYS A 37 3.16 15.18 -16.86
N ASP A 38 2.64 16.35 -16.52
CA ASP A 38 3.46 17.52 -16.21
C ASP A 38 4.04 17.40 -14.80
N VAL A 39 3.32 16.71 -13.92
CA VAL A 39 3.74 16.43 -12.55
C VAL A 39 4.48 15.09 -12.45
N PHE A 40 3.86 14.00 -12.93
CA PHE A 40 4.42 12.64 -12.82
C PHE A 40 5.21 12.29 -14.06
N LYS A 41 6.52 12.46 -13.96
CA LYS A 41 7.49 12.20 -15.03
C LYS A 41 8.83 11.76 -14.46
N PRO A 42 9.69 11.15 -15.26
CA PRO A 42 11.06 10.87 -14.86
C PRO A 42 11.78 12.14 -14.46
N LEU A 43 12.56 12.07 -13.39
CA LEU A 43 13.41 13.15 -12.90
C LEU A 43 14.85 12.66 -12.83
N ASP A 44 15.77 13.45 -13.39
CA ASP A 44 17.19 13.28 -13.17
C ASP A 44 17.55 13.87 -11.79
N ASN A 45 18.27 13.11 -10.96
CA ASN A 45 18.76 13.57 -9.65
C ASN A 45 17.65 14.07 -8.69
N SER A 46 16.64 13.24 -8.48
CA SER A 46 15.59 13.55 -7.50
C SER A 46 16.15 13.49 -6.08
N SER A 47 15.87 14.52 -5.27
CA SER A 47 16.19 14.59 -3.85
C SER A 47 14.94 14.88 -3.04
N LEU A 48 14.82 14.19 -1.91
CA LEU A 48 13.77 14.37 -0.92
C LEU A 48 14.38 14.12 0.46
N ASP A 49 14.57 15.17 1.25
CA ASP A 49 15.27 15.16 2.53
C ASP A 49 14.88 13.98 3.43
N LEU A 50 13.58 13.66 3.45
CA LEU A 50 13.04 12.53 4.24
C LEU A 50 13.58 11.14 3.81
N VAL A 51 14.14 11.03 2.62
CA VAL A 51 14.69 9.79 2.06
C VAL A 51 16.21 9.88 1.90
N ASP A 52 16.74 11.08 1.74
CA ASP A 52 18.20 11.32 1.63
C ASP A 52 18.94 10.77 2.84
N ASP A 53 18.36 10.91 4.04
CA ASP A 53 18.94 10.51 5.33
C ASP A 53 18.86 9.01 5.66
N ILE A 54 18.16 8.19 4.87
CA ILE A 54 18.17 6.74 5.13
C ILE A 54 19.55 6.14 4.86
N LYS A 55 19.91 5.12 5.63
CA LYS A 55 21.26 4.52 5.60
C LYS A 55 21.54 3.73 4.33
N GLU A 56 20.52 3.10 3.79
CA GLU A 56 20.61 2.15 2.68
C GLU A 56 20.64 2.88 1.33
N ASP A 57 21.45 2.37 0.41
CA ASP A 57 21.48 2.83 -0.99
C ASP A 57 20.45 2.08 -1.87
N PHE A 58 19.84 1.05 -1.32
CA PHE A 58 18.74 0.29 -1.93
C PHE A 58 17.55 0.27 -0.98
N ALA A 59 16.43 0.83 -1.42
CA ALA A 59 15.18 0.76 -0.69
C ALA A 59 14.02 0.25 -1.57
N PHE A 60 13.17 -0.57 -0.95
CA PHE A 60 11.83 -0.84 -1.45
C PHE A 60 10.88 0.27 -1.02
N LEU A 61 9.96 0.63 -1.87
CA LEU A 61 8.88 1.58 -1.57
C LEU A 61 7.53 0.89 -1.58
N HIS A 62 6.76 1.07 -0.54
CA HIS A 62 5.33 0.80 -0.51
C HIS A 62 4.55 2.10 -0.32
N VAL A 63 3.51 2.31 -1.15
CA VAL A 63 2.59 3.45 -1.00
C VAL A 63 1.17 2.91 -0.82
N GLY A 64 0.53 3.26 0.28
CA GLY A 64 -0.82 2.81 0.51
C GLY A 64 -1.37 3.16 1.89
N LEU A 65 -2.68 3.19 1.98
CA LEU A 65 -3.38 3.37 3.24
C LEU A 65 -3.31 2.06 4.04
N TRP A 66 -2.84 2.14 5.29
CA TRP A 66 -2.87 1.01 6.21
C TRP A 66 -4.24 0.91 6.87
N GLY A 67 -5.11 0.14 6.27
CA GLY A 67 -6.50 0.00 6.69
C GLY A 67 -6.67 -0.57 8.10
N LYS A 68 -7.93 -0.67 8.49
CA LYS A 68 -8.34 -1.37 9.72
C LYS A 68 -8.23 -2.88 9.51
N GLY A 69 -8.02 -3.58 10.62
CA GLY A 69 -7.89 -5.02 10.63
C GLY A 69 -6.58 -5.48 11.27
N GLY A 70 -6.53 -6.76 11.62
CA GLY A 70 -5.36 -7.44 12.12
C GLY A 70 -4.40 -7.85 10.99
N TYR A 71 -3.48 -8.73 11.34
CA TYR A 71 -2.54 -9.31 10.39
C TYR A 71 -3.30 -10.12 9.32
N GLY A 72 -3.09 -9.76 8.04
CA GLY A 72 -3.74 -10.43 6.90
C GLY A 72 -5.19 -9.99 6.62
N GLU A 73 -5.75 -9.06 7.40
CA GLU A 73 -7.12 -8.54 7.22
C GLU A 73 -7.15 -7.20 6.47
N ASP A 74 -6.03 -6.51 6.40
CA ASP A 74 -5.90 -5.27 5.65
C ASP A 74 -5.80 -5.56 4.15
N ARG A 75 -6.61 -4.87 3.35
CA ARG A 75 -6.63 -5.02 1.88
C ARG A 75 -5.26 -4.81 1.23
N LYS A 76 -4.43 -3.94 1.80
CA LYS A 76 -3.06 -3.66 1.32
C LYS A 76 -2.03 -4.65 1.86
N ASP A 77 -2.39 -5.41 2.87
CA ASP A 77 -1.58 -6.45 3.51
C ASP A 77 -0.20 -5.97 3.98
N ILE A 78 -0.16 -4.72 4.49
CA ILE A 78 1.09 -4.04 4.87
C ILE A 78 1.79 -4.79 6.01
N ALA A 79 1.04 -5.32 6.97
CA ALA A 79 1.61 -6.09 8.08
C ALA A 79 2.35 -7.34 7.57
N LYS A 80 1.76 -8.04 6.60
CA LYS A 80 2.38 -9.21 5.96
C LYS A 80 3.59 -8.81 5.11
N LEU A 81 3.52 -7.69 4.39
CA LEU A 81 4.65 -7.14 3.65
C LEU A 81 5.86 -6.93 4.57
N ILE A 82 5.65 -6.27 5.73
CA ILE A 82 6.73 -6.02 6.70
C ILE A 82 7.30 -7.35 7.21
N LYS A 83 6.43 -8.31 7.56
CA LYS A 83 6.86 -9.63 8.06
C LYS A 83 7.72 -10.35 7.03
N LEU A 84 7.25 -10.46 5.79
CA LEU A 84 7.98 -11.11 4.71
C LEU A 84 9.29 -10.38 4.39
N PHE A 85 9.32 -9.06 4.49
CA PHE A 85 10.53 -8.27 4.33
C PHE A 85 11.57 -8.61 5.40
N TYR A 86 11.16 -8.71 6.67
CA TYR A 86 12.05 -9.16 7.75
C TYR A 86 12.55 -10.59 7.50
N GLU A 87 11.67 -11.52 7.16
CA GLU A 87 12.05 -12.91 6.88
C GLU A 87 13.06 -13.03 5.72
N ALA A 88 12.87 -12.24 4.67
CA ALA A 88 13.72 -12.29 3.49
C ALA A 88 15.12 -11.73 3.72
N PHE A 89 15.24 -10.69 4.55
CA PHE A 89 16.47 -9.90 4.66
C PHE A 89 17.13 -9.94 6.04
N ALA A 90 16.53 -10.59 7.04
CA ALA A 90 17.16 -10.75 8.34
C ALA A 90 18.52 -11.44 8.24
N ASN A 91 19.47 -10.98 9.06
CA ASN A 91 20.81 -11.55 9.19
C ASN A 91 21.65 -11.55 7.89
N LYS A 92 21.23 -10.80 6.87
CA LYS A 92 22.05 -10.61 5.68
C LYS A 92 23.15 -9.60 5.96
N LYS A 93 24.29 -9.75 5.25
CA LYS A 93 25.41 -8.80 5.35
C LYS A 93 25.03 -7.43 4.80
N GLU A 94 24.30 -7.42 3.70
CA GLU A 94 23.75 -6.23 3.07
C GLU A 94 22.22 -6.32 3.12
N GLN A 95 21.61 -5.33 3.72
CA GLN A 95 20.16 -5.29 3.90
C GLN A 95 19.59 -4.07 3.20
N PRO A 96 18.53 -4.22 2.41
CA PRO A 96 17.81 -3.08 1.86
C PRO A 96 16.97 -2.39 2.94
N GLY A 97 16.54 -1.15 2.70
CA GLY A 97 15.50 -0.48 3.46
C GLY A 97 14.11 -0.76 2.92
N LEU A 98 13.09 -0.69 3.76
CA LEU A 98 11.68 -0.64 3.34
C LEU A 98 11.10 0.70 3.76
N ILE A 99 10.67 1.49 2.80
CA ILE A 99 9.98 2.76 3.02
C ILE A 99 8.48 2.54 2.88
N LEU A 100 7.75 2.81 3.94
CA LEU A 100 6.29 2.77 3.97
C LEU A 100 5.75 4.20 3.90
N LYS A 101 5.31 4.66 2.75
CA LYS A 101 4.52 5.88 2.61
C LYS A 101 3.08 5.54 2.94
N SER A 102 2.73 5.66 4.21
CA SER A 102 1.48 5.14 4.75
C SER A 102 0.92 5.97 5.90
N ASN A 103 -0.37 5.87 6.08
CA ASN A 103 -1.14 6.33 7.23
C ASN A 103 -2.34 5.39 7.40
N SER A 104 -3.00 5.40 8.57
CA SER A 104 -4.19 4.54 8.77
C SER A 104 -5.47 5.25 8.36
N ALA A 105 -5.73 6.43 8.89
CA ALA A 105 -6.97 7.16 8.62
C ALA A 105 -6.75 8.66 8.43
N THR A 106 -5.78 9.21 9.14
CA THR A 106 -5.49 10.65 9.18
C THR A 106 -4.00 10.91 9.10
N PHE A 107 -3.60 12.16 9.20
CA PHE A 107 -2.19 12.56 9.32
C PHE A 107 -1.85 13.08 10.72
N SER A 108 -2.65 12.70 11.72
CA SER A 108 -2.44 13.11 13.11
C SER A 108 -1.25 12.40 13.76
N ILE A 109 -0.76 12.94 14.86
CA ILE A 109 0.29 12.31 15.67
C ILE A 109 -0.18 10.94 16.18
N LEU A 110 -1.44 10.83 16.61
CA LEU A 110 -2.01 9.56 17.09
C LEU A 110 -2.03 8.48 16.01
N ASP A 111 -2.35 8.86 14.78
CA ASP A 111 -2.32 7.94 13.64
C ASP A 111 -0.89 7.47 13.34
N ARG A 112 0.09 8.38 13.42
CA ARG A 112 1.50 8.05 13.27
C ARG A 112 1.97 7.06 14.36
N GLU A 113 1.63 7.31 15.60
CA GLU A 113 1.98 6.42 16.73
C GLU A 113 1.33 5.04 16.57
N GLU A 114 0.10 4.97 16.07
CA GLU A 114 -0.57 3.71 15.77
C GLU A 114 0.16 2.91 14.67
N CYS A 115 0.58 3.58 13.58
CA CYS A 115 1.38 2.95 12.54
C CYS A 115 2.71 2.42 13.09
N LEU A 116 3.42 3.22 13.90
CA LEU A 116 4.67 2.81 14.54
C LEU A 116 4.47 1.63 15.51
N ARG A 117 3.37 1.63 16.27
CA ARG A 117 3.02 0.52 17.16
C ARG A 117 2.79 -0.77 16.37
N LYS A 118 2.08 -0.71 15.23
CA LYS A 118 1.88 -1.85 14.33
C LYS A 118 3.21 -2.40 13.80
N ILE A 119 4.12 -1.53 13.35
CA ILE A 119 5.46 -1.93 12.89
C ILE A 119 6.22 -2.64 14.03
N ASN A 120 6.23 -2.04 15.22
CA ASN A 120 6.91 -2.62 16.38
C ASN A 120 6.32 -3.96 16.80
N ASN A 121 5.01 -4.13 16.74
CA ASN A 121 4.38 -5.42 17.02
C ASN A 121 4.86 -6.51 16.07
N ILE A 122 5.00 -6.21 14.78
CA ILE A 122 5.51 -7.17 13.81
C ILE A 122 7.00 -7.45 14.08
N LYS A 123 7.79 -6.42 14.35
CA LYS A 123 9.21 -6.56 14.73
C LYS A 123 9.40 -7.49 15.93
N ASN A 124 8.53 -7.37 16.93
CA ASN A 124 8.57 -8.18 18.15
C ASN A 124 8.17 -9.65 17.93
N MET A 125 7.69 -10.03 16.77
CA MET A 125 7.44 -11.44 16.41
C MET A 125 8.73 -12.20 16.07
N PHE A 126 9.86 -11.50 15.90
CA PHE A 126 11.14 -12.07 15.54
C PHE A 126 12.06 -12.22 16.76
N PRO A 127 13.00 -13.17 16.74
CA PRO A 127 14.00 -13.31 17.79
C PRO A 127 14.80 -12.00 17.98
N LYS A 128 15.11 -11.67 19.23
CA LYS A 128 15.79 -10.42 19.58
C LYS A 128 17.24 -10.36 19.09
N ASP A 129 17.85 -11.50 18.87
CA ASP A 129 19.22 -11.66 18.36
C ASP A 129 19.30 -11.55 16.82
N TRP A 130 18.16 -11.50 16.14
CA TRP A 130 18.16 -11.29 14.70
C TRP A 130 18.50 -9.85 14.33
N ASN A 131 19.42 -9.69 13.38
CA ASN A 131 19.69 -8.42 12.74
C ASN A 131 18.62 -8.18 11.67
N LEU A 132 17.60 -7.40 11.99
CA LEU A 132 16.48 -7.09 11.08
C LEU A 132 16.80 -5.87 10.21
N PRO A 133 16.39 -5.86 8.93
CA PRO A 133 16.53 -4.70 8.06
C PRO A 133 15.69 -3.52 8.57
N ASN A 134 16.02 -2.30 8.14
CA ASN A 134 15.29 -1.11 8.55
C ASN A 134 13.96 -0.97 7.82
N VAL A 135 12.92 -0.60 8.57
CA VAL A 135 11.60 -0.20 8.05
C VAL A 135 11.36 1.24 8.47
N TYR A 136 11.16 2.10 7.49
CA TYR A 136 10.95 3.54 7.65
C TYR A 136 9.48 3.88 7.40
N LEU A 137 8.89 4.65 8.29
CA LEU A 137 7.53 5.17 8.12
C LEU A 137 7.59 6.62 7.64
N LEU A 138 7.17 6.83 6.41
CA LEU A 138 6.95 8.15 5.83
C LEU A 138 5.47 8.52 6.00
N HIS A 139 5.15 9.04 7.19
CA HIS A 139 3.79 9.46 7.55
C HIS A 139 3.56 10.93 7.18
N GLY A 140 2.32 11.28 6.88
CA GLY A 140 1.94 12.65 6.53
C GLY A 140 1.57 12.80 5.06
N SER A 141 1.13 14.00 4.68
CA SER A 141 0.79 14.32 3.30
C SER A 141 2.02 14.77 2.53
N LEU A 142 2.15 14.30 1.31
CA LEU A 142 3.10 14.82 0.32
C LEU A 142 2.31 15.45 -0.82
N SER A 143 2.80 16.56 -1.33
CA SER A 143 2.26 17.15 -2.55
C SER A 143 2.51 16.22 -3.75
N PRO A 144 1.76 16.36 -4.87
CA PRO A 144 2.02 15.57 -6.08
C PRO A 144 3.47 15.67 -6.58
N LYS A 145 4.09 16.84 -6.46
CA LYS A 145 5.51 17.04 -6.82
C LYS A 145 6.46 16.28 -5.91
N GLU A 146 6.21 16.28 -4.61
CA GLU A 146 7.01 15.51 -3.64
C GLU A 146 6.80 14.00 -3.83
N MET A 147 5.56 13.55 -4.14
CA MET A 147 5.31 12.16 -4.52
C MET A 147 6.09 11.77 -5.76
N ASN A 148 6.15 12.63 -6.79
CA ASN A 148 6.96 12.36 -7.97
C ASN A 148 8.45 12.30 -7.63
N LYS A 149 8.95 13.18 -6.76
CA LYS A 149 10.33 13.10 -6.24
C LYS A 149 10.59 11.77 -5.52
N LEU A 150 9.65 11.33 -4.68
CA LEU A 150 9.75 10.05 -3.97
C LEU A 150 9.88 8.90 -4.95
N TYR A 151 9.02 8.82 -5.98
CA TYR A 151 9.08 7.75 -6.99
C TYR A 151 10.36 7.75 -7.83
N ASN A 152 10.98 8.91 -8.01
CA ASN A 152 12.22 9.05 -8.79
C ASN A 152 13.49 9.10 -7.92
N HIS A 153 13.36 8.89 -6.61
CA HIS A 153 14.51 8.99 -5.71
C HIS A 153 15.54 7.89 -5.98
N PRO A 154 16.85 8.22 -6.09
CA PRO A 154 17.87 7.27 -6.52
C PRO A 154 18.06 6.08 -5.58
N LYS A 155 17.74 6.20 -4.30
CA LYS A 155 17.76 5.08 -3.34
C LYS A 155 16.57 4.13 -3.49
N ILE A 156 15.47 4.56 -4.11
CA ILE A 156 14.29 3.72 -4.33
C ILE A 156 14.46 2.93 -5.62
N LYS A 157 14.66 1.63 -5.51
CA LYS A 157 14.94 0.74 -6.64
C LYS A 157 13.76 -0.18 -7.00
N CYS A 158 12.80 -0.33 -6.10
CA CYS A 158 11.68 -1.23 -6.31
C CYS A 158 10.42 -0.73 -5.61
N PHE A 159 9.31 -0.72 -6.32
CA PHE A 159 7.97 -0.57 -5.73
C PHE A 159 7.41 -1.94 -5.37
N VAL A 160 6.87 -2.09 -4.18
CA VAL A 160 6.33 -3.37 -3.69
C VAL A 160 4.92 -3.21 -3.12
N SER A 161 4.03 -4.11 -3.49
CA SER A 161 2.66 -4.16 -2.96
C SER A 161 2.18 -5.60 -2.88
N LEU A 162 1.52 -5.94 -1.79
CA LEU A 162 0.80 -7.20 -1.59
C LEU A 162 -0.72 -6.99 -1.57
N ALA A 163 -1.19 -5.87 -2.12
CA ALA A 163 -2.60 -5.55 -2.14
C ALA A 163 -3.42 -6.66 -2.83
N HIS A 164 -4.52 -7.06 -2.20
CA HIS A 164 -5.42 -8.08 -2.72
C HIS A 164 -6.22 -7.61 -3.95
N GLY A 165 -6.24 -6.31 -4.19
CA GLY A 165 -6.89 -5.72 -5.35
C GLY A 165 -6.74 -4.20 -5.37
N GLU A 166 -6.69 -3.65 -6.56
CA GLU A 166 -6.66 -2.23 -6.84
C GLU A 166 -7.71 -1.91 -7.89
N GLY A 167 -8.38 -0.76 -7.74
CA GLY A 167 -9.27 -0.26 -8.78
C GLY A 167 -8.47 0.18 -10.00
N PHE A 168 -7.68 1.23 -9.83
CA PHE A 168 -6.79 1.75 -10.88
C PHE A 168 -5.31 1.74 -10.45
N GLY A 169 -5.03 1.95 -9.15
CA GLY A 169 -3.67 1.89 -8.60
C GLY A 169 -2.86 3.17 -8.88
N ARG A 170 -3.47 4.33 -8.62
CA ARG A 170 -2.76 5.62 -8.70
C ARG A 170 -1.63 5.73 -7.72
#